data_f81183b2856eb1111d15e90de0c68132
#
_entry.id   f81183b2856eb1111d15e90de0c68132
#
_cell.length_a   1.000
_cell.length_b   1.000
_cell.length_c   1.000
_cell.angle_alpha   90.00
_cell.angle_beta   90.00
_cell.angle_gamma   90.00
#
_symmetry.space_group_name_H-M   'P 1'
#
loop_
_entity.id
_entity.type
_entity.pdbx_description
1 polymer ?
#
loop_
_entity_poly.entity_id
_entity_poly.type
_entity_poly.pdbx_seq_one_letter_code
_entity_poly.pdbx_strand_id
1 'polypeptide(L)'
;MTTRKTRRGLIALIVLTTVSFWISRSQDKDMQAPVAGLDPKLNYVLRDFELQFFDENGLPSMNLQAPLLRNNPKLQLGTIEQPVIQLNQADVVWNLTSETATITADKEHVQLIGQVNVQRNELSTGHWAELNTREISIEVTPQTASTSHPVNFFDGLNHMDAVGMDLDMKTSRYQLKQQVKASYAVN
;
A
#
# COMPACT_ATOMS: atom_id res chain seq x y z
N MET A 1 40.06 -48.79 9.71
CA MET A 1 39.94 -48.53 11.17
C MET A 1 39.66 -47.03 11.32
N THR A 2 38.41 -46.64 11.34
CA THR A 2 38.02 -45.22 11.56
C THR A 2 37.92 -44.98 13.07
N THR A 3 38.81 -44.17 13.54
CA THR A 3 39.00 -43.91 14.97
C THR A 3 37.76 -43.22 15.58
N ARG A 4 37.32 -43.66 16.77
CA ARG A 4 36.17 -43.12 17.56
C ARG A 4 36.16 -41.59 17.69
N LYS A 5 37.29 -40.92 17.50
CA LYS A 5 37.45 -39.44 17.56
C LYS A 5 36.85 -38.74 16.32
N THR A 6 36.99 -39.31 15.13
CA THR A 6 36.41 -38.70 13.88
C THR A 6 34.90 -38.81 13.87
N ARG A 7 34.32 -39.88 14.45
CA ARG A 7 32.87 -40.07 14.52
C ARG A 7 32.19 -39.09 15.48
N ARG A 8 32.88 -38.69 16.56
CA ARG A 8 32.38 -37.66 17.50
C ARG A 8 32.44 -36.25 16.89
N GLY A 9 33.47 -35.95 16.10
CA GLY A 9 33.60 -34.68 15.38
C GLY A 9 32.50 -34.52 14.28
N LEU A 10 32.19 -35.60 13.59
CA LEU A 10 31.17 -35.60 12.55
C LEU A 10 29.75 -35.40 13.12
N ILE A 11 29.47 -36.01 14.28
CA ILE A 11 28.19 -35.84 14.99
C ILE A 11 28.05 -34.39 15.51
N ALA A 12 29.13 -33.82 16.06
CA ALA A 12 29.14 -32.43 16.53
C ALA A 12 28.87 -31.44 15.36
N LEU A 13 29.47 -31.70 14.20
CA LEU A 13 29.26 -30.87 12.99
C LEU A 13 27.84 -30.95 12.47
N ILE A 14 27.23 -32.13 12.47
CA ILE A 14 25.83 -32.31 12.07
C ILE A 14 24.87 -31.62 13.05
N VAL A 15 25.13 -31.69 14.35
CA VAL A 15 24.31 -31.01 15.36
C VAL A 15 24.44 -29.50 15.22
N LEU A 16 25.62 -28.99 14.93
CA LEU A 16 25.88 -27.56 14.75
C LEU A 16 25.17 -27.01 13.48
N THR A 17 25.17 -27.77 12.38
CA THR A 17 24.49 -27.38 11.15
C THR A 17 22.96 -27.48 11.29
N THR A 18 22.42 -28.47 12.02
CA THR A 18 20.97 -28.57 12.26
C THR A 18 20.48 -27.47 13.19
N VAL A 19 21.23 -27.09 14.22
CA VAL A 19 20.89 -25.98 15.12
C VAL A 19 20.96 -24.64 14.36
N SER A 20 22.00 -24.42 13.53
CA SER A 20 22.13 -23.23 12.70
C SER A 20 20.99 -23.11 11.67
N PHE A 21 20.60 -24.23 11.07
CA PHE A 21 19.47 -24.30 10.12
C PHE A 21 18.12 -24.04 10.81
N TRP A 22 17.97 -24.50 12.06
CA TRP A 22 16.76 -24.27 12.85
C TRP A 22 16.62 -22.80 13.31
N ILE A 23 17.73 -22.18 13.71
CA ILE A 23 17.79 -20.77 14.08
C ILE A 23 17.52 -19.89 12.85
N SER A 24 18.09 -20.22 11.67
CA SER A 24 17.83 -19.50 10.42
C SER A 24 16.35 -19.57 10.02
N ARG A 25 15.71 -20.73 10.17
CA ARG A 25 14.28 -20.89 9.86
C ARG A 25 13.33 -20.21 10.86
N SER A 26 13.80 -19.94 12.07
CA SER A 26 13.02 -19.20 13.07
C SER A 26 13.06 -17.69 12.84
N GLN A 27 14.05 -17.18 12.09
CA GLN A 27 14.15 -15.76 11.74
C GLN A 27 13.31 -15.38 10.51
N ASP A 28 12.97 -16.33 9.65
CA ASP A 28 12.15 -16.04 8.45
C ASP A 28 10.65 -15.77 8.74
N LYS A 29 10.20 -15.91 9.99
CA LYS A 29 8.82 -15.62 10.38
C LYS A 29 8.59 -14.23 10.96
N ASP A 30 9.68 -13.49 11.29
CA ASP A 30 9.59 -12.17 11.93
C ASP A 30 10.21 -11.03 11.13
N MET A 31 10.63 -11.27 9.89
CA MET A 31 11.09 -10.20 8.99
C MET A 31 10.01 -9.78 7.98
N GLN A 32 8.77 -9.68 8.40
CA GLN A 32 7.94 -8.58 7.95
C GLN A 32 8.41 -7.40 8.78
N ALA A 33 9.22 -6.54 8.18
CA ALA A 33 9.60 -5.28 8.79
C ALA A 33 8.30 -4.59 9.22
N PRO A 34 8.09 -4.31 10.53
CA PRO A 34 6.90 -3.61 10.94
C PRO A 34 6.97 -2.26 10.25
N VAL A 35 5.99 -2.00 9.39
CA VAL A 35 5.77 -0.67 8.86
C VAL A 35 5.86 0.30 10.02
N ALA A 36 6.99 1.04 10.07
CA ALA A 36 7.27 2.11 11.00
C ALA A 36 6.89 1.81 12.45
N GLY A 37 7.46 0.83 13.10
CA GLY A 37 7.53 0.72 14.58
C GLY A 37 6.25 0.92 15.41
N LEU A 38 5.12 1.13 14.78
CA LEU A 38 3.83 1.39 15.44
C LEU A 38 3.10 0.06 15.65
N ASP A 39 3.08 -0.39 16.91
CA ASP A 39 2.36 -1.60 17.29
C ASP A 39 0.84 -1.36 17.17
N PRO A 40 0.11 -2.09 16.31
CA PRO A 40 -1.35 -1.93 16.16
C PRO A 40 -2.13 -2.27 17.43
N LYS A 41 -1.52 -2.95 18.39
CA LYS A 41 -2.13 -3.26 19.70
C LYS A 41 -2.10 -2.08 20.68
N LEU A 42 -1.30 -1.06 20.41
CA LEU A 42 -1.21 0.12 21.24
C LEU A 42 -2.22 1.18 20.79
N ASN A 43 -2.81 1.87 21.78
CA ASN A 43 -3.57 3.08 21.52
C ASN A 43 -2.59 4.27 21.44
N TYR A 44 -2.44 4.83 20.24
CA TYR A 44 -1.54 5.97 20.03
C TYR A 44 -2.18 7.03 19.12
N VAL A 45 -1.66 8.22 19.22
CA VAL A 45 -2.03 9.37 18.40
C VAL A 45 -0.76 10.00 17.85
N LEU A 46 -0.68 10.16 16.52
CA LEU A 46 0.36 10.95 15.86
C LEU A 46 -0.25 12.28 15.42
N ARG A 47 0.52 13.35 15.56
CA ARG A 47 0.15 14.71 15.11
C ARG A 47 1.21 15.23 14.16
N ASP A 48 0.77 15.90 13.08
CA ASP A 48 1.64 16.56 12.11
C ASP A 48 2.81 15.65 11.70
N PHE A 49 2.49 14.46 11.19
CA PHE A 49 3.45 13.40 10.96
C PHE A 49 3.70 13.14 9.47
N GLU A 50 4.86 12.60 9.19
CA GLU A 50 5.24 12.05 7.90
C GLU A 50 5.79 10.63 8.10
N LEU A 51 5.28 9.67 7.32
CA LEU A 51 5.74 8.29 7.28
C LEU A 51 6.27 7.98 5.89
N GLN A 52 7.50 7.52 5.82
CA GLN A 52 8.13 7.09 4.58
C GLN A 52 8.34 5.58 4.59
N PHE A 53 7.94 4.93 3.52
CA PHE A 53 8.08 3.50 3.32
C PHE A 53 9.05 3.25 2.17
N PHE A 54 9.80 2.15 2.28
CA PHE A 54 10.81 1.76 1.31
C PHE A 54 10.48 0.39 0.75
N ASP A 55 10.85 0.15 -0.50
CA ASP A 55 10.76 -1.17 -1.13
C ASP A 55 11.92 -2.09 -0.68
N GLU A 56 11.95 -3.31 -1.21
CA GLU A 56 12.99 -4.31 -0.91
C GLU A 56 14.41 -3.86 -1.34
N ASN A 57 14.51 -2.88 -2.23
CA ASN A 57 15.78 -2.32 -2.71
C ASN A 57 16.19 -1.07 -1.91
N GLY A 58 15.39 -0.65 -0.92
CA GLY A 58 15.62 0.54 -0.13
C GLY A 58 15.23 1.84 -0.84
N LEU A 59 14.46 1.79 -1.92
CA LEU A 59 13.94 2.96 -2.60
C LEU A 59 12.60 3.41 -1.98
N PRO A 60 12.33 4.72 -1.88
CA PRO A 60 11.06 5.21 -1.38
C PRO A 60 9.88 4.72 -2.23
N SER A 61 9.01 3.91 -1.64
CA SER A 61 7.83 3.35 -2.30
C SER A 61 6.55 4.09 -2.00
N MET A 62 6.42 4.63 -0.77
CA MET A 62 5.25 5.41 -0.36
C MET A 62 5.66 6.48 0.65
N ASN A 63 5.01 7.63 0.57
CA ASN A 63 5.03 8.68 1.57
C ASN A 63 3.59 8.98 2.02
N LEU A 64 3.36 9.06 3.32
CA LEU A 64 2.08 9.43 3.93
C LEU A 64 2.30 10.60 4.87
N GLN A 65 1.62 11.70 4.59
CA GLN A 65 1.58 12.88 5.46
C GLN A 65 0.14 13.12 5.93
N ALA A 66 -0.02 13.48 7.21
CA ALA A 66 -1.33 13.86 7.73
C ALA A 66 -1.20 14.67 9.04
N PRO A 67 -2.17 15.55 9.35
CA PRO A 67 -2.20 16.28 10.61
C PRO A 67 -2.50 15.39 11.82
N LEU A 68 -3.22 14.28 11.62
CA LEU A 68 -3.63 13.44 12.73
C LEU A 68 -3.85 11.98 12.32
N LEU A 69 -3.30 11.06 13.10
CA LEU A 69 -3.63 9.65 13.09
C LEU A 69 -3.99 9.20 14.50
N ARG A 70 -5.09 8.48 14.63
CA ARG A 70 -5.53 7.81 15.86
C ARG A 70 -5.63 6.32 15.62
N ASN A 71 -4.88 5.53 16.35
CA ASN A 71 -5.04 4.08 16.35
C ASN A 71 -5.92 3.63 17.50
N ASN A 72 -6.95 2.86 17.20
CA ASN A 72 -7.86 2.27 18.19
C ASN A 72 -7.77 0.75 18.14
N PRO A 73 -7.01 0.11 19.04
CA PRO A 73 -6.83 -1.34 19.02
C PRO A 73 -8.10 -2.13 19.34
N LYS A 74 -9.09 -1.52 20.04
CA LYS A 74 -10.37 -2.17 20.31
C LYS A 74 -11.22 -2.30 19.05
N LEU A 75 -11.15 -1.32 18.17
CA LEU A 75 -11.84 -1.32 16.87
C LEU A 75 -11.00 -1.96 15.78
N GLN A 76 -9.73 -2.25 16.06
CA GLN A 76 -8.73 -2.73 15.07
C GLN A 76 -8.62 -1.80 13.86
N LEU A 77 -8.73 -0.50 14.09
CA LEU A 77 -8.74 0.54 13.06
C LEU A 77 -7.82 1.69 13.44
N GLY A 78 -7.03 2.14 12.46
CA GLY A 78 -6.41 3.45 12.43
C GLY A 78 -7.28 4.43 11.65
N THR A 79 -7.47 5.63 12.16
CA THR A 79 -8.15 6.73 11.46
C THR A 79 -7.17 7.85 11.21
N ILE A 80 -7.13 8.35 9.98
CA ILE A 80 -6.19 9.39 9.52
C ILE A 80 -7.03 10.55 8.99
N GLU A 81 -6.77 11.75 9.48
CA GLU A 81 -7.43 12.97 9.02
C GLU A 81 -6.62 13.59 7.88
N GLN A 82 -7.29 14.01 6.80
CA GLN A 82 -6.71 14.70 5.65
C GLN A 82 -5.40 14.08 5.13
N PRO A 83 -5.37 12.77 4.83
CA PRO A 83 -4.15 12.12 4.37
C PRO A 83 -3.74 12.66 2.99
N VAL A 84 -2.42 12.85 2.83
CA VAL A 84 -1.75 13.04 1.55
C VAL A 84 -0.82 11.85 1.35
N ILE A 85 -1.14 11.02 0.37
CA ILE A 85 -0.42 9.78 0.09
C ILE A 85 0.24 9.91 -1.27
N GLN A 86 1.55 9.65 -1.32
CA GLN A 86 2.30 9.54 -2.56
C GLN A 86 2.81 8.11 -2.70
N LEU A 87 2.50 7.46 -3.84
CA LEU A 87 3.01 6.14 -4.18
C LEU A 87 3.96 6.27 -5.36
N ASN A 88 5.14 5.68 -5.25
CA ASN A 88 6.14 5.64 -6.31
C ASN A 88 6.21 4.22 -6.89
N GLN A 89 5.86 4.05 -8.16
CA GLN A 89 5.87 2.78 -8.87
C GLN A 89 6.64 2.93 -10.18
N ALA A 90 7.89 2.52 -10.19
CA ALA A 90 8.77 2.64 -11.35
C ALA A 90 8.74 4.06 -11.96
N ASP A 91 8.10 4.23 -13.11
CA ASP A 91 7.99 5.49 -13.84
C ASP A 91 6.71 6.29 -13.53
N VAL A 92 5.91 5.82 -12.59
CA VAL A 92 4.61 6.42 -12.26
C VAL A 92 4.57 6.88 -10.80
N VAL A 93 4.13 8.11 -10.60
CA VAL A 93 3.83 8.67 -9.26
C VAL A 93 2.34 8.87 -9.12
N TRP A 94 1.77 8.28 -8.08
CA TRP A 94 0.38 8.47 -7.69
C TRP A 94 0.32 9.38 -6.47
N ASN A 95 -0.54 10.40 -6.53
CA ASN A 95 -0.87 11.24 -5.40
C ASN A 95 -2.36 11.07 -5.07
N LEU A 96 -2.64 10.70 -3.83
CA LEU A 96 -4.00 10.48 -3.35
C LEU A 96 -4.26 11.39 -2.16
N THR A 97 -5.42 12.04 -2.16
CA THR A 97 -5.90 12.84 -1.03
C THR A 97 -7.33 12.49 -0.70
N SER A 98 -7.71 12.58 0.58
CA SER A 98 -9.10 12.42 1.01
C SER A 98 -9.38 13.25 2.26
N GLU A 99 -10.65 13.39 2.65
CA GLU A 99 -11.00 14.05 3.91
C GLU A 99 -10.59 13.21 5.11
N THR A 100 -10.77 11.90 5.02
CA THR A 100 -10.39 10.94 6.06
C THR A 100 -9.98 9.62 5.41
N ALA A 101 -9.10 8.87 6.05
CA ALA A 101 -8.84 7.49 5.73
C ALA A 101 -8.97 6.61 6.96
N THR A 102 -9.37 5.35 6.75
CA THR A 102 -9.26 4.31 7.76
C THR A 102 -8.40 3.17 7.23
N ILE A 103 -7.64 2.56 8.12
CA ILE A 103 -6.80 1.39 7.83
C ILE A 103 -7.06 0.32 8.87
N THR A 104 -7.22 -0.92 8.44
CA THR A 104 -7.37 -2.07 9.33
C THR A 104 -6.04 -2.44 10.01
N ALA A 105 -6.11 -3.12 11.15
CA ALA A 105 -4.92 -3.49 11.93
C ALA A 105 -3.97 -4.43 11.18
N ASP A 106 -4.50 -5.27 10.28
CA ASP A 106 -3.73 -6.13 9.37
C ASP A 106 -3.11 -5.35 8.20
N LYS A 107 -3.53 -4.07 8.00
CA LYS A 107 -3.09 -3.17 6.92
C LYS A 107 -3.49 -3.65 5.52
N GLU A 108 -4.42 -4.58 5.41
CA GLU A 108 -4.87 -5.12 4.13
C GLU A 108 -6.00 -4.30 3.50
N HIS A 109 -6.75 -3.53 4.32
CA HIS A 109 -7.87 -2.72 3.85
C HIS A 109 -7.68 -1.26 4.22
N VAL A 110 -7.76 -0.40 3.21
CA VAL A 110 -7.77 1.05 3.37
C VAL A 110 -9.03 1.62 2.76
N GLN A 111 -9.74 2.44 3.51
CA GLN A 111 -10.89 3.18 3.01
C GLN A 111 -10.57 4.67 3.01
N LEU A 112 -10.61 5.29 1.84
CA LEU A 112 -10.59 6.75 1.68
C LEU A 112 -12.03 7.25 1.73
N ILE A 113 -12.31 8.23 2.58
CA ILE A 113 -13.67 8.68 2.92
C ILE A 113 -13.79 10.17 2.63
N GLY A 114 -14.97 10.60 2.20
CA GLY A 114 -15.26 11.96 1.80
C GLY A 114 -14.86 12.22 0.35
N GLN A 115 -14.46 13.42 0.02
CA GLN A 115 -13.97 13.75 -1.31
C GLN A 115 -12.57 13.14 -1.51
N VAL A 116 -12.41 12.38 -2.59
CA VAL A 116 -11.15 11.71 -2.94
C VAL A 116 -10.66 12.24 -4.27
N ASN A 117 -9.42 12.71 -4.31
CA ASN A 117 -8.70 13.05 -5.52
C ASN A 117 -7.53 12.10 -5.70
N VAL A 118 -7.38 11.56 -6.90
CA VAL A 118 -6.27 10.69 -7.29
C VAL A 118 -5.63 11.26 -8.54
N GLN A 119 -4.34 11.57 -8.47
CA GLN A 119 -3.55 12.02 -9.61
C GLN A 119 -2.48 10.99 -9.95
N ARG A 120 -2.37 10.65 -11.21
CA ARG A 120 -1.34 9.77 -11.78
C ARG A 120 -0.45 10.60 -12.68
N ASN A 121 0.86 10.56 -12.44
CA ASN A 121 1.85 11.26 -13.26
C ASN A 121 2.86 10.23 -13.78
N GLU A 122 3.04 10.16 -15.07
CA GLU A 122 4.05 9.33 -15.73
C GLU A 122 5.28 10.19 -16.05
N LEU A 123 6.40 9.83 -15.40
CA LEU A 123 7.59 10.69 -15.39
C LEU A 123 8.29 10.76 -16.75
N SER A 124 8.32 9.64 -17.51
CA SER A 124 9.00 9.54 -18.81
C SER A 124 8.28 10.29 -19.92
N THR A 125 6.95 10.27 -19.92
CA THR A 125 6.13 10.85 -20.99
C THR A 125 5.53 12.22 -20.63
N GLY A 126 5.48 12.54 -19.33
CA GLY A 126 4.76 13.70 -18.81
C GLY A 126 3.24 13.55 -18.89
N HIS A 127 2.73 12.36 -19.24
CA HIS A 127 1.30 12.10 -19.23
C HIS A 127 0.77 12.11 -17.79
N TRP A 128 -0.38 12.74 -17.62
CA TRP A 128 -1.04 12.80 -16.33
C TRP A 128 -2.51 12.47 -16.47
N ALA A 129 -3.08 11.95 -15.41
CA ALA A 129 -4.50 11.71 -15.29
C ALA A 129 -4.98 12.05 -13.88
N GLU A 130 -6.21 12.48 -13.78
CA GLU A 130 -6.86 12.83 -12.52
C GLU A 130 -8.21 12.12 -12.43
N LEU A 131 -8.49 11.61 -11.24
CA LEU A 131 -9.76 10.99 -10.91
C LEU A 131 -10.30 11.64 -9.64
N ASN A 132 -11.53 12.12 -9.73
CA ASN A 132 -12.28 12.67 -8.62
C ASN A 132 -13.48 11.76 -8.32
N THR A 133 -13.66 11.41 -7.06
CA THR A 133 -14.78 10.60 -6.59
C THR A 133 -15.05 10.84 -5.11
N ARG A 134 -15.94 10.03 -4.55
CA ARG A 134 -16.17 9.94 -3.10
C ARG A 134 -15.98 8.50 -2.69
N GLU A 135 -15.28 8.29 -1.56
CA GLU A 135 -15.09 6.96 -0.96
C GLU A 135 -14.47 5.92 -1.91
N ILE A 136 -13.23 5.58 -1.67
CA ILE A 136 -12.52 4.50 -2.35
C ILE A 136 -12.16 3.44 -1.33
N SER A 137 -12.50 2.19 -1.61
CA SER A 137 -12.01 1.01 -0.90
C SER A 137 -10.80 0.44 -1.62
N ILE A 138 -9.71 0.21 -0.90
CA ILE A 138 -8.44 -0.31 -1.43
C ILE A 138 -8.11 -1.60 -0.69
N GLU A 139 -7.85 -2.66 -1.48
CA GLU A 139 -7.28 -3.92 -1.02
C GLU A 139 -5.78 -3.90 -1.32
N VAL A 140 -4.95 -3.91 -0.26
CA VAL A 140 -3.50 -3.64 -0.38
C VAL A 140 -2.76 -4.78 -1.07
N THR A 141 -2.96 -6.03 -0.63
CA THR A 141 -2.23 -7.17 -1.19
C THR A 141 -2.59 -7.47 -2.65
N PRO A 142 -3.89 -7.53 -3.07
CA PRO A 142 -4.21 -7.68 -4.47
C PRO A 142 -3.92 -6.42 -5.29
N GLN A 143 -3.70 -5.27 -4.62
CA GLN A 143 -3.52 -3.97 -5.24
C GLN A 143 -4.72 -3.57 -6.11
N THR A 144 -5.90 -3.66 -5.54
CA THR A 144 -7.15 -3.26 -6.20
C THR A 144 -7.80 -2.12 -5.46
N ALA A 145 -8.52 -1.28 -6.20
CA ALA A 145 -9.33 -0.21 -5.63
C ALA A 145 -10.72 -0.21 -6.27
N SER A 146 -11.73 0.17 -5.50
CA SER A 146 -13.09 0.24 -6.01
C SER A 146 -13.88 1.38 -5.38
N THR A 147 -14.85 1.89 -6.12
CA THR A 147 -15.86 2.81 -5.62
C THR A 147 -17.23 2.50 -6.25
N SER A 148 -18.30 2.78 -5.53
CA SER A 148 -19.67 2.78 -6.04
C SER A 148 -20.21 4.19 -6.32
N HIS A 149 -19.44 5.21 -6.01
CA HIS A 149 -19.82 6.62 -6.14
C HIS A 149 -19.58 7.16 -7.56
N PRO A 150 -20.11 8.35 -7.90
CA PRO A 150 -19.78 9.03 -9.14
C PRO A 150 -18.28 9.22 -9.28
N VAL A 151 -17.77 8.96 -10.48
CA VAL A 151 -16.37 9.07 -10.87
C VAL A 151 -16.26 10.07 -12.00
N ASN A 152 -15.35 11.02 -11.86
CA ASN A 152 -14.97 11.97 -12.87
C ASN A 152 -13.49 11.76 -13.18
N PHE A 153 -13.17 11.36 -14.40
CA PHE A 153 -11.82 11.09 -14.86
C PHE A 153 -11.43 12.07 -15.97
N PHE A 154 -10.22 12.57 -15.90
CA PHE A 154 -9.63 13.46 -16.89
C PHE A 154 -8.15 13.12 -17.12
N ASP A 155 -7.70 13.07 -18.38
CA ASP A 155 -6.31 12.76 -18.74
C ASP A 155 -5.64 13.87 -19.56
N GLY A 156 -6.14 15.09 -19.44
CA GLY A 156 -5.65 16.25 -20.20
C GLY A 156 -6.32 16.45 -21.56
N LEU A 157 -6.85 15.39 -22.16
CA LEU A 157 -7.52 15.41 -23.47
C LEU A 157 -8.95 14.86 -23.39
N ASN A 158 -9.13 13.80 -22.63
CA ASN A 158 -10.38 13.06 -22.54
C ASN A 158 -11.02 13.28 -21.18
N HIS A 159 -12.34 13.36 -21.20
CA HIS A 159 -13.15 13.46 -19.99
C HIS A 159 -14.13 12.30 -19.95
N MET A 160 -14.20 11.61 -18.82
CA MET A 160 -15.11 10.49 -18.61
C MET A 160 -15.83 10.63 -17.28
N ASP A 161 -17.14 10.52 -17.31
CA ASP A 161 -18.00 10.42 -16.15
C ASP A 161 -18.58 9.02 -16.07
N ALA A 162 -18.71 8.49 -14.86
CA ALA A 162 -19.33 7.21 -14.61
C ALA A 162 -19.90 7.13 -13.19
N VAL A 163 -20.62 6.07 -12.89
CA VAL A 163 -21.01 5.70 -11.53
C VAL A 163 -20.41 4.33 -11.22
N GLY A 164 -19.49 4.31 -10.25
CA GLY A 164 -18.76 3.11 -9.87
C GLY A 164 -17.58 2.80 -10.79
N MET A 165 -16.49 2.35 -10.16
CA MET A 165 -15.24 1.96 -10.82
C MET A 165 -14.57 0.84 -10.04
N ASP A 166 -13.96 -0.08 -10.76
CA ASP A 166 -12.95 -1.02 -10.25
C ASP A 166 -11.62 -0.73 -10.94
N LEU A 167 -10.53 -0.75 -10.17
CA LEU A 167 -9.16 -0.52 -10.64
C LEU A 167 -8.29 -1.67 -10.16
N ASP A 168 -7.55 -2.28 -11.08
CA ASP A 168 -6.42 -3.16 -10.81
C ASP A 168 -5.14 -2.34 -11.01
N MET A 169 -4.49 -2.00 -9.91
CA MET A 169 -3.28 -1.17 -9.93
C MET A 169 -2.06 -1.91 -10.47
N LYS A 170 -2.01 -3.25 -10.37
CA LYS A 170 -0.91 -4.07 -10.93
C LYS A 170 -0.91 -4.03 -12.45
N THR A 171 -2.08 -4.15 -13.05
CA THR A 171 -2.23 -4.22 -14.51
C THR A 171 -2.59 -2.87 -15.13
N SER A 172 -2.80 -1.84 -14.30
CA SER A 172 -3.29 -0.51 -14.69
C SER A 172 -4.59 -0.58 -15.50
N ARG A 173 -5.46 -1.54 -15.15
CA ARG A 173 -6.76 -1.73 -15.79
C ARG A 173 -7.84 -1.15 -14.90
N TYR A 174 -8.75 -0.39 -15.51
CA TYR A 174 -9.92 0.11 -14.82
C TYR A 174 -11.19 -0.29 -15.59
N GLN A 175 -12.29 -0.46 -14.86
CA GLN A 175 -13.62 -0.74 -15.38
C GLN A 175 -14.60 0.26 -14.78
N LEU A 176 -15.19 1.07 -15.64
CA LEU A 176 -16.30 1.95 -15.28
C LEU A 176 -17.61 1.15 -15.36
N LYS A 177 -18.47 1.26 -14.31
CA LYS A 177 -19.59 0.33 -14.12
C LYS A 177 -20.88 0.78 -14.80
N GLN A 178 -21.31 2.01 -14.55
CA GLN A 178 -22.63 2.48 -14.97
C GLN A 178 -22.59 3.93 -15.46
N GLN A 179 -23.58 4.32 -16.27
CA GLN A 179 -23.82 5.68 -16.74
C GLN A 179 -22.57 6.33 -17.38
N VAL A 180 -21.77 5.54 -18.07
CA VAL A 180 -20.52 6.01 -18.66
C VAL A 180 -20.80 7.00 -19.77
N LYS A 181 -20.22 8.19 -19.63
CA LYS A 181 -20.18 9.24 -20.65
C LYS A 181 -18.73 9.60 -20.90
N ALA A 182 -18.33 9.67 -22.17
CA ALA A 182 -16.97 10.02 -22.53
C ALA A 182 -16.99 11.10 -23.61
N SER A 183 -16.13 12.10 -23.47
CA SER A 183 -15.82 13.10 -24.49
C SER A 183 -14.35 13.03 -24.83
N TYR A 184 -14.06 12.99 -26.11
CA TYR A 184 -12.70 12.90 -26.64
C TYR A 184 -12.39 14.16 -27.43
N ALA A 185 -11.20 14.74 -27.20
CA ALA A 185 -10.69 15.79 -28.08
C ALA A 185 -10.27 15.16 -29.41
N VAL A 186 -10.82 15.67 -30.50
CA VAL A 186 -10.40 15.29 -31.85
C VAL A 186 -9.36 16.31 -32.31
N ASN A 187 -8.15 15.86 -32.57
CA ASN A 187 -7.08 16.67 -33.16
C ASN A 187 -7.21 16.70 -34.69
#